data_06ac18035c99e0eaf093bf90a0b8102e
#
_entry.id   06ac18035c99e0eaf093bf90a0b8102e
#
_cell.length_a   1.000
_cell.length_b   1.000
_cell.length_c   1.000
_cell.angle_alpha   90.00
_cell.angle_beta   90.00
_cell.angle_gamma   90.00
#
_symmetry.space_group_name_H-M   'P 1'
#
loop_
_entity.id
_entity.type
_entity.pdbx_description
1 polymer ?
#
loop_
_entity_poly.entity_id
_entity_poly.type
_entity_poly.pdbx_seq_one_letter_code
_entity_poly.pdbx_strand_id
1 'polypeptide(L)'
;MPDRLIITDENQLKEVSIPETPRQPLLVQLPAKFISYVFHPLFVPLYITYFIIQIRSYQFAGISDWFNLRILLQVFVNCTFLPLASILLLRALNFIDSVFLKTQKDRIIPYIICMTFYFWNWYVFKNNYELKDLVSMSMAIFNASVLGFLVNISMKVSMHAISVGVMTTFMALLALTDSSSFSFYLSIAVLITGVVCTSRLIVSDHSQKEIYYGLLIGIFSQLAAHYFVNV
;
A
#
# COMPACT_ATOMS: atom_id res chain seq x y z
N MET A 1 4.88 12.43 -21.24
CA MET A 1 3.41 12.59 -21.07
C MET A 1 2.95 11.41 -20.23
N PRO A 2 2.01 11.56 -19.30
CA PRO A 2 1.51 10.40 -18.56
C PRO A 2 0.78 9.45 -19.51
N ASP A 3 0.86 8.14 -19.23
CA ASP A 3 0.05 7.13 -19.89
C ASP A 3 -1.41 7.56 -19.79
N ARG A 4 -2.08 7.75 -20.91
CA ARG A 4 -3.49 8.14 -20.93
C ARG A 4 -4.30 6.99 -21.50
N LEU A 5 -5.37 6.67 -20.80
CA LEU A 5 -6.42 5.84 -21.38
C LEU A 5 -7.14 6.67 -22.44
N ILE A 6 -7.12 6.21 -23.70
CA ILE A 6 -7.91 6.78 -24.78
C ILE A 6 -8.97 5.78 -25.21
N ILE A 7 -10.15 6.30 -25.53
CA ILE A 7 -11.20 5.51 -26.18
C ILE A 7 -10.91 5.56 -27.67
N THR A 8 -10.67 4.41 -28.28
CA THR A 8 -10.52 4.30 -29.73
C THR A 8 -11.88 4.42 -30.42
N ASP A 9 -11.87 4.69 -31.75
CA ASP A 9 -13.08 4.77 -32.57
C ASP A 9 -13.94 3.48 -32.51
N GLU A 10 -13.34 2.36 -32.09
CA GLU A 10 -14.01 1.08 -31.84
C GLU A 10 -14.55 0.92 -30.42
N ASN A 11 -14.67 1.99 -29.63
CA ASN A 11 -15.08 1.98 -28.21
C ASN A 11 -14.20 1.10 -27.29
N GLN A 12 -12.96 0.84 -27.67
CA GLN A 12 -12.01 0.10 -26.84
C GLN A 12 -11.11 1.06 -26.06
N LEU A 13 -10.90 0.75 -24.77
CA LEU A 13 -9.91 1.45 -23.96
C LEU A 13 -8.51 1.01 -24.35
N LYS A 14 -7.73 1.93 -24.93
CA LYS A 14 -6.32 1.70 -25.29
C LYS A 14 -5.42 2.62 -24.49
N GLU A 15 -4.34 2.07 -23.95
CA GLU A 15 -3.30 2.80 -23.25
C GLU A 15 -2.22 3.24 -24.25
N VAL A 16 -1.90 4.53 -24.28
CA VAL A 16 -0.80 5.04 -25.09
C VAL A 16 0.49 4.78 -24.33
N SER A 17 1.33 3.88 -24.83
CA SER A 17 2.62 3.55 -24.24
C SER A 17 3.60 4.71 -24.37
N ILE A 18 4.25 5.07 -23.24
CA ILE A 18 5.40 5.97 -23.23
C ILE A 18 6.62 5.22 -23.79
N PRO A 19 7.55 5.92 -24.50
CA PRO A 19 8.83 5.32 -24.87
C PRO A 19 9.53 4.72 -23.65
N GLU A 20 9.97 3.46 -23.77
CA GLU A 20 10.69 2.77 -22.69
C GLU A 20 11.91 3.60 -22.26
N THR A 21 12.00 3.95 -21.00
CA THR A 21 13.22 4.51 -20.42
C THR A 21 14.34 3.47 -20.57
N PRO A 22 15.59 3.89 -20.85
CA PRO A 22 16.70 2.94 -21.02
C PRO A 22 16.83 2.05 -19.80
N ARG A 23 16.83 0.74 -20.01
CA ARG A 23 16.90 -0.26 -18.94
C ARG A 23 18.23 -0.14 -18.22
N GLN A 24 18.16 -0.04 -16.90
CA GLN A 24 19.34 -0.02 -16.05
C GLN A 24 20.10 -1.37 -16.09
N PRO A 25 21.41 -1.41 -15.76
CA PRO A 25 22.18 -2.65 -15.71
C PRO A 25 21.54 -3.69 -14.78
N LEU A 26 21.65 -4.99 -15.13
CA LEU A 26 21.07 -6.10 -14.35
C LEU A 26 21.51 -6.10 -12.87
N LEU A 27 22.76 -5.71 -12.58
CA LEU A 27 23.30 -5.60 -11.23
C LEU A 27 22.51 -4.64 -10.33
N VAL A 28 21.88 -3.62 -10.91
CA VAL A 28 21.06 -2.63 -10.19
C VAL A 28 19.59 -3.03 -10.20
N GLN A 29 19.12 -3.68 -11.29
CA GLN A 29 17.74 -4.12 -11.40
C GLN A 29 17.38 -5.26 -10.42
N LEU A 30 18.27 -6.23 -10.21
CA LEU A 30 18.00 -7.38 -9.34
C LEU A 30 17.72 -6.98 -7.89
N PRO A 31 18.58 -6.17 -7.22
CA PRO A 31 18.27 -5.67 -5.87
C PRO A 31 17.00 -4.84 -5.83
N ALA A 32 16.75 -3.98 -6.84
CA ALA A 32 15.55 -3.16 -6.89
C ALA A 32 14.27 -4.00 -7.00
N LYS A 33 14.27 -5.07 -7.80
CA LYS A 33 13.16 -6.02 -7.87
C LYS A 33 12.96 -6.73 -6.53
N PHE A 34 14.03 -7.23 -5.91
CA PHE A 34 13.96 -7.88 -4.61
C PHE A 34 13.32 -6.98 -3.56
N ILE A 35 13.76 -5.71 -3.45
CA ILE A 35 13.17 -4.72 -2.55
C ILE A 35 11.69 -4.51 -2.86
N SER A 36 11.32 -4.40 -4.14
CA SER A 36 9.92 -4.24 -4.55
C SER A 36 9.05 -5.45 -4.19
N TYR A 37 9.59 -6.66 -4.14
CA TYR A 37 8.86 -7.84 -3.69
C TYR A 37 8.74 -7.90 -2.17
N VAL A 38 9.82 -7.61 -1.43
CA VAL A 38 9.81 -7.59 0.04
C VAL A 38 8.83 -6.52 0.55
N PHE A 39 8.91 -5.30 0.02
CA PHE A 39 8.02 -4.20 0.40
C PHE A 39 6.82 -4.06 -0.54
N HIS A 40 6.26 -5.19 -0.95
CA HIS A 40 5.04 -5.17 -1.77
C HIS A 40 3.87 -4.57 -0.96
N PRO A 41 3.01 -3.74 -1.55
CA PRO A 41 1.88 -3.08 -0.87
C PRO A 41 1.00 -4.01 -0.04
N LEU A 42 0.83 -5.25 -0.47
CA LEU A 42 0.04 -6.27 0.24
C LEU A 42 0.68 -6.74 1.56
N PHE A 43 2.00 -6.61 1.74
CA PHE A 43 2.70 -7.04 2.95
C PHE A 43 2.92 -5.91 3.95
N VAL A 44 2.95 -4.66 3.51
CA VAL A 44 3.22 -3.50 4.38
C VAL A 44 2.24 -3.43 5.56
N PRO A 45 0.92 -3.66 5.41
CA PRO A 45 -0.01 -3.69 6.53
C PRO A 45 0.34 -4.74 7.59
N LEU A 46 0.81 -5.91 7.15
CA LEU A 46 1.21 -7.00 8.04
C LEU A 46 2.46 -6.62 8.84
N TYR A 47 3.44 -5.98 8.19
CA TYR A 47 4.66 -5.50 8.86
C TYR A 47 4.35 -4.46 9.93
N ILE A 48 3.49 -3.49 9.61
CA ILE A 48 3.06 -2.46 10.58
C ILE A 48 2.32 -3.11 11.76
N THR A 49 1.40 -4.03 11.48
CA THR A 49 0.65 -4.73 12.55
C THR A 49 1.58 -5.53 13.45
N TYR A 50 2.50 -6.29 12.89
CA TYR A 50 3.50 -7.02 13.66
C TYR A 50 4.37 -6.07 14.51
N PHE A 51 4.81 -4.96 13.91
CA PHE A 51 5.57 -3.93 14.62
C PHE A 51 4.81 -3.38 15.82
N ILE A 52 3.53 -3.01 15.65
CA ILE A 52 2.70 -2.47 16.74
C ILE A 52 2.61 -3.48 17.88
N ILE A 53 2.30 -4.74 17.58
CA ILE A 53 2.16 -5.81 18.58
C ILE A 53 3.46 -5.99 19.38
N GLN A 54 4.62 -5.96 18.73
CA GLN A 54 5.91 -6.23 19.38
C GLN A 54 6.45 -5.01 20.13
N ILE A 55 6.31 -3.82 19.58
CA ILE A 55 6.97 -2.62 20.12
C ILE A 55 6.04 -1.84 21.06
N ARG A 56 4.75 -1.76 20.76
CA ARG A 56 3.76 -1.14 21.67
C ARG A 56 3.13 -2.16 22.60
N SER A 57 3.94 -3.03 23.18
CA SER A 57 3.51 -4.12 24.05
C SER A 57 2.64 -3.67 25.23
N TYR A 58 2.74 -2.40 25.69
CA TYR A 58 1.88 -1.85 26.73
C TYR A 58 0.40 -1.77 26.31
N GLN A 59 0.09 -1.53 25.02
CA GLN A 59 -1.28 -1.55 24.52
C GLN A 59 -1.84 -2.98 24.46
N PHE A 60 -0.96 -3.97 24.43
CA PHE A 60 -1.27 -5.39 24.41
C PHE A 60 -1.02 -6.08 25.75
N ALA A 61 -0.72 -5.29 26.80
CA ALA A 61 -0.49 -5.83 28.12
C ALA A 61 -1.74 -6.56 28.65
N GLY A 62 -1.58 -7.81 29.05
CA GLY A 62 -2.69 -8.66 29.48
C GLY A 62 -3.49 -9.33 28.34
N ILE A 63 -3.13 -9.05 27.09
CA ILE A 63 -3.72 -9.73 25.92
C ILE A 63 -2.97 -11.03 25.67
N SER A 64 -3.71 -12.12 25.42
CA SER A 64 -3.09 -13.42 25.17
C SER A 64 -2.38 -13.47 23.81
N ASP A 65 -1.33 -14.29 23.69
CA ASP A 65 -0.62 -14.53 22.44
C ASP A 65 -1.55 -15.01 21.33
N TRP A 66 -2.59 -15.79 21.70
CA TRP A 66 -3.62 -16.22 20.77
C TRP A 66 -4.41 -15.06 20.15
N PHE A 67 -4.69 -14.03 20.94
CA PHE A 67 -5.38 -12.85 20.45
C PHE A 67 -4.48 -12.04 19.49
N ASN A 68 -3.20 -11.88 19.81
CA ASN A 68 -2.21 -11.25 18.94
C ASN A 68 -2.09 -11.99 17.60
N LEU A 69 -2.06 -13.32 17.64
CA LEU A 69 -2.06 -14.17 16.44
C LEU A 69 -3.34 -13.96 15.60
N ARG A 70 -4.51 -13.87 16.25
CA ARG A 70 -5.78 -13.59 15.54
C ARG A 70 -5.76 -12.26 14.80
N ILE A 71 -5.21 -11.19 15.41
CA ILE A 71 -5.04 -9.88 14.76
C ILE A 71 -4.14 -10.03 13.52
N LEU A 72 -2.99 -10.68 13.65
CA LEU A 72 -2.08 -10.90 12.53
C LEU A 72 -2.72 -11.72 11.40
N LEU A 73 -3.44 -12.79 11.76
CA LEU A 73 -4.15 -13.64 10.79
C LEU A 73 -5.26 -12.85 10.08
N GLN A 74 -6.00 -12.01 10.79
CA GLN A 74 -7.03 -11.16 10.20
C GLN A 74 -6.43 -10.20 9.17
N VAL A 75 -5.35 -9.49 9.51
CA VAL A 75 -4.66 -8.59 8.57
C VAL A 75 -4.06 -9.38 7.41
N PHE A 76 -3.42 -10.51 7.66
CA PHE A 76 -2.89 -11.37 6.62
C PHE A 76 -3.97 -11.82 5.64
N VAL A 77 -5.10 -12.31 6.14
CA VAL A 77 -6.20 -12.78 5.29
C VAL A 77 -6.78 -11.63 4.47
N ASN A 78 -7.14 -10.51 5.11
CA ASN A 78 -7.84 -9.41 4.42
C ASN A 78 -6.93 -8.52 3.58
N CYS A 79 -5.68 -8.29 4.01
CA CYS A 79 -4.79 -7.35 3.32
C CYS A 79 -3.79 -8.04 2.38
N THR A 80 -3.56 -9.36 2.53
CA THR A 80 -2.57 -10.08 1.72
C THR A 80 -3.21 -11.23 0.95
N PHE A 81 -3.75 -12.23 1.66
CA PHE A 81 -4.19 -13.49 1.05
C PHE A 81 -5.38 -13.31 0.09
N LEU A 82 -6.48 -12.71 0.54
CA LEU A 82 -7.68 -12.54 -0.28
C LEU A 82 -7.43 -11.62 -1.49
N PRO A 83 -6.77 -10.44 -1.36
CA PRO A 83 -6.39 -9.64 -2.51
C PRO A 83 -5.51 -10.40 -3.50
N LEU A 84 -4.48 -11.12 -3.02
CA LEU A 84 -3.58 -11.89 -3.89
C LEU A 84 -4.31 -13.02 -4.62
N ALA A 85 -5.11 -13.80 -3.90
CA ALA A 85 -5.90 -14.88 -4.46
C ALA A 85 -6.89 -14.36 -5.53
N SER A 86 -7.51 -13.20 -5.27
CA SER A 86 -8.41 -12.56 -6.23
C SER A 86 -7.68 -12.10 -7.50
N ILE A 87 -6.48 -11.52 -7.37
CA ILE A 87 -5.67 -11.10 -8.53
C ILE A 87 -5.26 -12.34 -9.35
N LEU A 88 -4.86 -13.43 -8.70
CA LEU A 88 -4.52 -14.68 -9.39
C LEU A 88 -5.73 -15.27 -10.11
N LEU A 89 -6.91 -15.23 -9.49
CA LEU A 89 -8.16 -15.66 -10.11
C LEU A 89 -8.53 -14.80 -11.32
N LEU A 90 -8.44 -13.46 -11.21
CA LEU A 90 -8.66 -12.54 -12.33
C LEU A 90 -7.73 -12.84 -13.50
N ARG A 91 -6.48 -13.17 -13.23
CA ARG A 91 -5.52 -13.57 -14.26
C ARG A 91 -5.88 -14.91 -14.89
N ALA A 92 -6.29 -15.90 -14.08
CA ALA A 92 -6.71 -17.22 -14.56
C ALA A 92 -7.97 -17.14 -15.45
N LEU A 93 -8.88 -16.20 -15.14
CA LEU A 93 -10.11 -15.95 -15.91
C LEU A 93 -9.92 -14.96 -17.06
N ASN A 94 -8.69 -14.51 -17.34
CA ASN A 94 -8.35 -13.54 -18.41
C ASN A 94 -9.03 -12.16 -18.28
N PHE A 95 -9.40 -11.74 -17.05
CA PHE A 95 -9.89 -10.38 -16.80
C PHE A 95 -8.77 -9.34 -16.73
N ILE A 96 -7.53 -9.76 -16.47
CA ILE A 96 -6.34 -8.92 -16.46
C ILE A 96 -5.23 -9.59 -17.27
N ASP A 97 -4.42 -8.78 -17.94
CA ASP A 97 -3.34 -9.27 -18.81
C ASP A 97 -2.11 -9.70 -18.03
N SER A 98 -1.89 -9.16 -16.82
CA SER A 98 -0.73 -9.47 -16.00
C SER A 98 -1.01 -9.30 -14.51
N VAL A 99 -0.51 -10.23 -13.69
CA VAL A 99 -0.50 -10.12 -12.22
C VAL A 99 0.32 -8.92 -11.71
N PHE A 100 1.22 -8.38 -12.55
CA PHE A 100 2.02 -7.21 -12.22
C PHE A 100 1.27 -5.88 -12.39
N LEU A 101 0.03 -5.91 -12.90
CA LEU A 101 -0.86 -4.74 -13.04
C LEU A 101 -0.15 -3.55 -13.71
N LYS A 102 0.46 -3.80 -14.86
CA LYS A 102 1.31 -2.82 -15.56
C LYS A 102 0.52 -1.66 -16.15
N THR A 103 -0.72 -1.91 -16.56
CA THR A 103 -1.59 -0.92 -17.21
C THR A 103 -2.56 -0.30 -16.21
N GLN A 104 -3.06 0.92 -16.47
CA GLN A 104 -4.13 1.53 -15.67
C GLN A 104 -5.40 0.68 -15.69
N LYS A 105 -5.72 0.08 -16.85
CA LYS A 105 -6.88 -0.78 -17.04
C LYS A 105 -6.82 -2.02 -16.16
N ASP A 106 -5.67 -2.72 -16.13
CA ASP A 106 -5.49 -3.91 -15.29
C ASP A 106 -5.65 -3.65 -13.79
N ARG A 107 -5.47 -2.39 -13.34
CA ARG A 107 -5.58 -1.99 -11.94
C ARG A 107 -6.99 -1.71 -11.45
N ILE A 108 -7.95 -1.49 -12.36
CA ILE A 108 -9.32 -1.08 -11.99
C ILE A 108 -9.97 -2.12 -11.10
N ILE A 109 -10.09 -3.36 -11.58
CA ILE A 109 -10.76 -4.44 -10.83
C ILE A 109 -9.99 -4.79 -9.54
N PRO A 110 -8.65 -4.96 -9.56
CA PRO A 110 -7.85 -5.15 -8.33
C PRO A 110 -8.03 -4.06 -7.28
N TYR A 111 -8.13 -2.76 -7.67
CA TYR A 111 -8.41 -1.70 -6.72
C TYR A 111 -9.76 -1.89 -6.04
N ILE A 112 -10.82 -2.20 -6.80
CA ILE A 112 -12.18 -2.42 -6.26
C ILE A 112 -12.16 -3.59 -5.27
N ILE A 113 -11.48 -4.67 -5.60
CA ILE A 113 -11.34 -5.85 -4.74
C ILE A 113 -10.58 -5.48 -3.45
N CYS A 114 -9.43 -4.82 -3.59
CA CYS A 114 -8.66 -4.37 -2.42
C CYS A 114 -9.47 -3.42 -1.53
N MET A 115 -10.19 -2.44 -2.10
CA MET A 115 -11.06 -1.55 -1.34
C MET A 115 -12.08 -2.32 -0.51
N THR A 116 -12.70 -3.36 -1.08
CA THR A 116 -13.70 -4.18 -0.38
C THR A 116 -13.09 -4.90 0.82
N PHE A 117 -11.94 -5.56 0.65
CA PHE A 117 -11.28 -6.27 1.76
C PHE A 117 -10.69 -5.32 2.80
N TYR A 118 -10.14 -4.17 2.38
CA TYR A 118 -9.57 -3.18 3.29
C TYR A 118 -10.68 -2.47 4.09
N PHE A 119 -11.83 -2.16 3.46
CA PHE A 119 -13.01 -1.69 4.16
C PHE A 119 -13.45 -2.68 5.22
N TRP A 120 -13.55 -3.97 4.87
CA TRP A 120 -13.96 -5.03 5.79
C TRP A 120 -12.96 -5.16 6.95
N ASN A 121 -11.66 -5.11 6.68
CA ASN A 121 -10.63 -5.13 7.72
C ASN A 121 -10.77 -3.95 8.69
N TRP A 122 -10.94 -2.73 8.17
CA TRP A 122 -11.20 -1.54 8.99
C TRP A 122 -12.49 -1.67 9.80
N TYR A 123 -13.59 -2.10 9.19
CA TYR A 123 -14.89 -2.26 9.85
C TYR A 123 -14.81 -3.23 11.02
N VAL A 124 -14.13 -4.37 10.84
CA VAL A 124 -13.94 -5.36 11.92
C VAL A 124 -13.09 -4.79 13.03
N PHE A 125 -11.98 -4.08 12.71
CA PHE A 125 -11.16 -3.46 13.76
C PHE A 125 -11.93 -2.38 14.53
N LYS A 126 -12.65 -1.52 13.85
CA LYS A 126 -13.44 -0.46 14.47
C LYS A 126 -14.49 -0.99 15.45
N ASN A 127 -15.12 -2.12 15.16
CA ASN A 127 -16.25 -2.62 15.95
C ASN A 127 -15.85 -3.66 17.01
N ASN A 128 -14.68 -4.30 16.90
CA ASN A 128 -14.31 -5.40 17.78
C ASN A 128 -13.04 -5.14 18.60
N TYR A 129 -12.29 -4.07 18.31
CA TYR A 129 -11.03 -3.80 18.98
C TYR A 129 -10.91 -2.33 19.38
N GLU A 130 -10.54 -2.07 20.62
CA GLU A 130 -10.29 -0.69 21.13
C GLU A 130 -8.87 -0.20 20.80
N LEU A 131 -8.20 -0.79 19.83
CA LEU A 131 -6.82 -0.49 19.43
C LEU A 131 -6.78 0.60 18.38
N LYS A 132 -6.83 1.87 18.81
CA LYS A 132 -6.92 3.05 17.92
C LYS A 132 -5.86 3.06 16.82
N ASP A 133 -4.65 2.62 17.08
CA ASP A 133 -3.56 2.58 16.10
C ASP A 133 -3.88 1.62 14.94
N LEU A 134 -4.38 0.41 15.24
CA LEU A 134 -4.79 -0.57 14.22
C LEU A 134 -6.01 -0.09 13.44
N VAL A 135 -6.97 0.57 14.11
CA VAL A 135 -8.15 1.16 13.45
C VAL A 135 -7.72 2.28 12.50
N SER A 136 -6.83 3.18 12.96
CA SER A 136 -6.30 4.29 12.15
C SER A 136 -5.52 3.77 10.95
N MET A 137 -4.61 2.81 11.14
CA MET A 137 -3.87 2.19 10.05
C MET A 137 -4.80 1.53 9.03
N SER A 138 -5.78 0.74 9.48
CA SER A 138 -6.72 0.03 8.60
C SER A 138 -7.59 1.00 7.80
N MET A 139 -8.05 2.10 8.44
CA MET A 139 -8.77 3.17 7.76
C MET A 139 -7.89 3.87 6.71
N ALA A 140 -6.62 4.11 7.04
CA ALA A 140 -5.68 4.73 6.11
C ALA A 140 -5.45 3.88 4.86
N ILE A 141 -5.31 2.57 5.00
CA ILE A 141 -5.14 1.63 3.88
C ILE A 141 -6.38 1.64 2.99
N PHE A 142 -7.57 1.64 3.59
CA PHE A 142 -8.83 1.76 2.85
C PHE A 142 -8.89 3.10 2.09
N ASN A 143 -8.68 4.23 2.77
CA ASN A 143 -8.67 5.56 2.14
C ASN A 143 -7.63 5.66 1.02
N ALA A 144 -6.43 5.13 1.24
CA ALA A 144 -5.34 5.10 0.26
C ALA A 144 -5.72 4.29 -1.00
N SER A 145 -6.45 3.19 -0.83
CA SER A 145 -6.93 2.40 -1.97
C SER A 145 -8.02 3.14 -2.75
N VAL A 146 -8.94 3.85 -2.07
CA VAL A 146 -9.96 4.69 -2.72
C VAL A 146 -9.33 5.84 -3.49
N LEU A 147 -8.44 6.61 -2.85
CA LEU A 147 -7.76 7.74 -3.51
C LEU A 147 -6.85 7.26 -4.64
N GLY A 148 -6.13 6.15 -4.44
CA GLY A 148 -5.31 5.52 -5.47
C GLY A 148 -6.13 5.11 -6.69
N PHE A 149 -7.32 4.54 -6.48
CA PHE A 149 -8.27 4.22 -7.54
C PHE A 149 -8.74 5.46 -8.30
N LEU A 150 -9.18 6.50 -7.58
CA LEU A 150 -9.66 7.75 -8.20
C LEU A 150 -8.56 8.41 -9.05
N VAL A 151 -7.34 8.47 -8.54
CA VAL A 151 -6.22 9.04 -9.31
C VAL A 151 -5.80 8.12 -10.46
N ASN A 152 -5.95 6.79 -10.33
CA ASN A 152 -5.66 5.86 -11.41
C ASN A 152 -6.53 6.06 -12.65
N ILE A 153 -7.67 6.77 -12.54
CA ILE A 153 -8.50 7.14 -13.71
C ILE A 153 -7.74 8.11 -14.63
N SER A 154 -6.94 9.01 -14.07
CA SER A 154 -6.23 10.05 -14.81
C SER A 154 -4.74 9.78 -15.01
N MET A 155 -4.09 9.06 -14.08
CA MET A 155 -2.67 8.73 -14.17
C MET A 155 -2.33 7.46 -13.38
N LYS A 156 -1.33 6.74 -13.84
CA LYS A 156 -0.83 5.52 -13.19
C LYS A 156 0.03 5.88 -11.97
N VAL A 157 -0.54 5.85 -10.75
CA VAL A 157 0.25 6.09 -9.53
C VAL A 157 0.97 4.83 -9.03
N SER A 158 2.07 5.01 -8.30
CA SER A 158 2.82 3.92 -7.71
C SER A 158 2.16 3.40 -6.43
N MET A 159 1.59 2.19 -6.48
CA MET A 159 1.01 1.52 -5.30
C MET A 159 2.04 1.30 -4.18
N HIS A 160 3.31 1.04 -4.54
CA HIS A 160 4.40 0.92 -3.58
C HIS A 160 4.65 2.24 -2.84
N ALA A 161 4.67 3.36 -3.58
CA ALA A 161 4.84 4.68 -2.97
C ALA A 161 3.65 5.03 -2.05
N ILE A 162 2.41 4.69 -2.43
CA ILE A 162 1.22 4.85 -1.58
C ILE A 162 1.42 4.11 -0.25
N SER A 163 1.78 2.83 -0.30
CA SER A 163 1.88 1.99 0.90
C SER A 163 3.01 2.43 1.83
N VAL A 164 4.19 2.78 1.31
CA VAL A 164 5.28 3.29 2.15
C VAL A 164 5.02 4.70 2.64
N GLY A 165 4.23 5.51 1.92
CA GLY A 165 3.73 6.80 2.38
C GLY A 165 2.82 6.66 3.60
N VAL A 166 1.87 5.71 3.58
CA VAL A 166 1.04 5.36 4.75
C VAL A 166 1.93 4.92 5.91
N MET A 167 2.86 3.98 5.68
CA MET A 167 3.77 3.46 6.70
C MET A 167 4.60 4.56 7.36
N THR A 168 5.26 5.40 6.57
CA THR A 168 6.13 6.45 7.10
C THR A 168 5.34 7.49 7.89
N THR A 169 4.16 7.89 7.41
CA THR A 169 3.30 8.83 8.12
C THR A 169 2.77 8.22 9.42
N PHE A 170 2.40 6.95 9.40
CA PHE A 170 2.02 6.23 10.61
C PHE A 170 3.14 6.25 11.67
N MET A 171 4.38 5.92 11.25
CA MET A 171 5.55 5.96 12.16
C MET A 171 5.87 7.37 12.64
N ALA A 172 5.67 8.40 11.80
CA ALA A 172 5.85 9.80 12.19
C ALA A 172 4.83 10.21 13.27
N LEU A 173 3.57 9.84 13.11
CA LEU A 173 2.53 10.10 14.11
C LEU A 173 2.83 9.41 15.44
N LEU A 174 3.32 8.16 15.42
CA LEU A 174 3.76 7.48 16.63
C LEU A 174 4.92 8.20 17.30
N ALA A 175 5.91 8.66 16.51
CA ALA A 175 7.07 9.39 17.05
C ALA A 175 6.71 10.75 17.65
N LEU A 176 5.60 11.36 17.20
CA LEU A 176 5.11 12.64 17.73
C LEU A 176 4.23 12.47 18.97
N THR A 177 3.54 11.35 19.10
CA THR A 177 2.56 11.11 20.17
C THR A 177 3.13 10.34 21.37
N ASP A 178 4.21 9.60 21.16
CA ASP A 178 4.83 8.77 22.19
C ASP A 178 6.19 9.33 22.60
N SER A 179 6.42 9.45 23.92
CA SER A 179 7.69 9.90 24.49
C SER A 179 8.82 8.85 24.38
N SER A 180 8.51 7.64 23.99
CA SER A 180 9.49 6.58 23.79
C SER A 180 10.22 6.73 22.44
N SER A 181 11.39 6.07 22.29
CA SER A 181 12.35 6.24 21.18
C SER A 181 11.84 5.85 19.78
N PHE A 182 10.59 6.21 19.42
CA PHE A 182 10.04 5.94 18.08
C PHE A 182 10.76 6.69 16.95
N SER A 183 11.56 7.72 17.27
CA SER A 183 12.39 8.43 16.29
C SER A 183 13.36 7.51 15.54
N PHE A 184 13.88 6.48 16.20
CA PHE A 184 14.71 5.47 15.56
C PHE A 184 13.92 4.67 14.50
N TYR A 185 12.74 4.22 14.84
CA TYR A 185 11.87 3.47 13.90
C TYR A 185 11.36 4.35 12.77
N LEU A 186 11.11 5.64 13.03
CA LEU A 186 10.80 6.62 11.98
C LEU A 186 11.97 6.76 11.00
N SER A 187 13.21 6.83 11.49
CA SER A 187 14.39 6.92 10.63
C SER A 187 14.51 5.70 9.70
N ILE A 188 14.23 4.49 10.23
CA ILE A 188 14.18 3.26 9.44
C ILE A 188 13.07 3.34 8.39
N ALA A 189 11.86 3.78 8.77
CA ALA A 189 10.73 3.90 7.84
C ALA A 189 11.01 4.87 6.70
N VAL A 190 11.65 6.02 6.99
CA VAL A 190 12.07 7.00 5.97
C VAL A 190 13.11 6.39 5.03
N LEU A 191 14.09 5.66 5.56
CA LEU A 191 15.09 4.97 4.76
C LEU A 191 14.45 3.92 3.83
N ILE A 192 13.56 3.08 4.36
CA ILE A 192 12.80 2.08 3.58
C ILE A 192 12.02 2.78 2.48
N THR A 193 11.35 3.90 2.78
CA THR A 193 10.58 4.69 1.80
C THR A 193 11.47 5.19 0.66
N GLY A 194 12.63 5.74 0.98
CA GLY A 194 13.62 6.18 -0.01
C GLY A 194 14.09 5.03 -0.91
N VAL A 195 14.44 3.89 -0.30
CA VAL A 195 14.90 2.70 -1.01
C VAL A 195 13.80 2.11 -1.91
N VAL A 196 12.57 2.01 -1.42
CA VAL A 196 11.43 1.52 -2.22
C VAL A 196 11.13 2.45 -3.38
N CYS A 197 11.04 3.77 -3.17
CA CYS A 197 10.79 4.75 -4.23
C CYS A 197 11.89 4.71 -5.30
N THR A 198 13.15 4.63 -4.89
CA THR A 198 14.30 4.49 -5.81
C THR A 198 14.21 3.18 -6.60
N SER A 199 13.82 2.08 -5.96
CA SER A 199 13.65 0.79 -6.62
C SER A 199 12.58 0.86 -7.73
N ARG A 200 11.49 1.62 -7.49
CA ARG A 200 10.44 1.80 -8.52
C ARG A 200 10.93 2.62 -9.72
N LEU A 201 11.83 3.59 -9.51
CA LEU A 201 12.48 4.32 -10.60
C LEU A 201 13.45 3.43 -11.40
N ILE A 202 14.22 2.58 -10.71
CA ILE A 202 15.20 1.69 -11.34
C ILE A 202 14.52 0.62 -12.20
N VAL A 203 13.42 0.03 -11.70
CA VAL A 203 12.67 -0.99 -12.44
C VAL A 203 11.92 -0.38 -13.63
N SER A 204 11.89 0.96 -13.75
CA SER A 204 11.28 1.72 -14.85
C SER A 204 9.77 1.52 -15.02
N ASP A 205 9.10 1.12 -13.95
CA ASP A 205 7.64 0.94 -13.97
C ASP A 205 6.88 2.24 -13.71
N HIS A 206 7.57 3.28 -13.18
CA HIS A 206 6.96 4.54 -12.76
C HIS A 206 7.85 5.74 -13.02
N SER A 207 7.22 6.86 -13.38
CA SER A 207 7.85 8.18 -13.43
C SER A 207 7.99 8.79 -12.02
N GLN A 208 8.86 9.79 -11.86
CA GLN A 208 9.01 10.52 -10.61
C GLN A 208 7.66 11.11 -10.13
N LYS A 209 6.88 11.68 -11.06
CA LYS A 209 5.56 12.25 -10.73
C LYS A 209 4.61 11.21 -10.13
N GLU A 210 4.54 10.01 -10.72
CA GLU A 210 3.69 8.92 -10.24
C GLU A 210 4.09 8.44 -8.83
N ILE A 211 5.37 8.50 -8.50
CA ILE A 211 5.89 8.17 -7.16
C ILE A 211 5.54 9.28 -6.16
N TYR A 212 5.78 10.55 -6.49
CA TYR A 212 5.44 11.65 -5.59
C TYR A 212 3.95 11.75 -5.30
N TYR A 213 3.10 11.61 -6.32
CA TYR A 213 1.65 11.56 -6.11
C TYR A 213 1.25 10.35 -5.26
N GLY A 214 1.88 9.19 -5.46
CA GLY A 214 1.66 8.03 -4.62
C GLY A 214 2.00 8.29 -3.15
N LEU A 215 3.17 8.88 -2.87
CA LEU A 215 3.57 9.27 -1.52
C LEU A 215 2.56 10.24 -0.88
N LEU A 216 2.15 11.29 -1.61
CA LEU A 216 1.18 12.27 -1.12
C LEU A 216 -0.18 11.63 -0.78
N ILE A 217 -0.67 10.71 -1.62
CA ILE A 217 -1.89 9.94 -1.34
C ILE A 217 -1.73 9.15 -0.04
N GLY A 218 -0.60 8.44 0.14
CA GLY A 218 -0.34 7.68 1.36
C GLY A 218 -0.29 8.56 2.61
N ILE A 219 0.43 9.68 2.55
CA ILE A 219 0.55 10.65 3.64
C ILE A 219 -0.82 11.21 4.01
N PHE A 220 -1.57 11.71 3.04
CA PHE A 220 -2.88 12.30 3.28
C PHE A 220 -3.86 11.28 3.86
N SER A 221 -3.88 10.06 3.33
CA SER A 221 -4.75 8.97 3.81
C SER A 221 -4.51 8.64 5.27
N GLN A 222 -3.24 8.59 5.71
CA GLN A 222 -2.90 8.29 7.11
C GLN A 222 -3.21 9.47 8.04
N LEU A 223 -2.93 10.71 7.62
CA LEU A 223 -3.27 11.89 8.40
C LEU A 223 -4.79 12.01 8.61
N ALA A 224 -5.57 11.83 7.54
CA ALA A 224 -7.02 11.84 7.62
C ALA A 224 -7.54 10.73 8.53
N ALA A 225 -7.06 9.51 8.39
CA ALA A 225 -7.46 8.38 9.24
C ALA A 225 -7.13 8.63 10.71
N HIS A 226 -5.95 9.15 11.00
CA HIS A 226 -5.54 9.50 12.36
C HIS A 226 -6.47 10.56 12.99
N TYR A 227 -6.79 11.60 12.23
CA TYR A 227 -7.73 12.63 12.67
C TYR A 227 -9.10 12.03 13.00
N PHE A 228 -9.72 11.29 12.08
CA PHE A 228 -11.06 10.72 12.27
C PHE A 228 -11.16 9.65 13.36
N VAL A 229 -10.09 8.98 13.71
CA VAL A 229 -10.09 7.95 14.77
C VAL A 229 -9.85 8.55 16.13
N ASN A 230 -9.20 9.72 16.23
CA ASN A 230 -8.85 10.34 17.51
C ASN A 230 -9.76 11.52 17.91
N VAL A 231 -10.60 12.01 16.99
CA VAL A 231 -11.70 12.94 17.27
C VAL A 231 -12.93 12.16 17.67
#